data_9a720b5cf487e73feee33071037f486b
#
_entry.id   9a720b5cf487e73feee33071037f486b
#
_cell.length_a   1.000
_cell.length_b   1.000
_cell.length_c   1.000
_cell.angle_alpha   90.00
_cell.angle_beta   90.00
_cell.angle_gamma   90.00
#
_symmetry.space_group_name_H-M   'P 1'
#
loop_
_entity.id
_entity.type
_entity.pdbx_description
1 polymer ?
#
loop_
_entity_poly.entity_id
_entity_poly.type
_entity_poly.pdbx_seq_one_letter_code
_entity_poly.pdbx_strand_id
1 'polypeptide(L)'
;MEITVSGRHIEVTDPIRKYAMDKVGKLPRYFDRILEIDVVVDKHDSHEFSVEIIVDAEHVNDFVGKSIGDDLYGCIDSAVDKRERQLTDHKEKVRRHKGNQSMSGN
;
A
#
# COMPACT_ATOMS: atom_id res chain seq x y z
N MET A 1 -2.39 -13.65 -5.62
CA MET A 1 -1.89 -12.28 -5.40
C MET A 1 -0.42 -12.24 -5.69
N GLU A 2 0.03 -11.23 -6.37
CA GLU A 2 1.43 -11.07 -6.73
C GLU A 2 1.99 -9.82 -6.07
N ILE A 3 3.21 -9.92 -5.55
CA ILE A 3 3.90 -8.78 -4.92
C ILE A 3 5.19 -8.56 -5.68
N THR A 4 5.40 -7.34 -6.18
CA THR A 4 6.64 -6.97 -6.82
C THR A 4 7.30 -5.83 -6.06
N VAL A 5 8.63 -5.86 -6.00
CA VAL A 5 9.42 -4.79 -5.37
C VAL A 5 10.46 -4.36 -6.36
N SER A 6 10.42 -3.09 -6.75
CA SER A 6 11.36 -2.54 -7.72
C SER A 6 12.00 -1.27 -7.18
N GLY A 7 13.12 -0.88 -7.77
CA GLY A 7 13.86 0.28 -7.33
C GLY A 7 14.13 1.26 -8.47
N ARG A 8 14.11 2.54 -8.15
CA ARG A 8 14.55 3.63 -9.03
C ARG A 8 15.71 4.32 -8.38
N HIS A 9 16.82 4.43 -9.09
CA HIS A 9 18.04 5.07 -8.57
C HIS A 9 18.57 4.39 -7.30
N ILE A 10 18.17 3.15 -7.06
CA ILE A 10 18.60 2.37 -5.92
C ILE A 10 18.47 0.88 -6.27
N GLU A 11 19.41 0.10 -5.81
CA GLU A 11 19.34 -1.35 -5.98
C GLU A 11 18.48 -1.93 -4.86
N VAL A 12 17.54 -2.78 -5.21
CA VAL A 12 16.72 -3.48 -4.22
C VAL A 12 17.51 -4.68 -3.73
N THR A 13 18.09 -4.55 -2.54
CA THR A 13 18.84 -5.64 -1.93
C THR A 13 17.87 -6.67 -1.36
N ASP A 14 18.40 -7.87 -1.05
CA ASP A 14 17.56 -8.91 -0.45
C ASP A 14 16.91 -8.47 0.86
N PRO A 15 17.62 -7.79 1.78
CA PRO A 15 16.96 -7.29 2.99
C PRO A 15 15.84 -6.31 2.72
N ILE A 16 16.01 -5.41 1.77
CA ILE A 16 14.97 -4.44 1.41
C ILE A 16 13.76 -5.17 0.85
N ARG A 17 14.00 -6.10 -0.07
CA ARG A 17 12.92 -6.88 -0.68
C ARG A 17 12.14 -7.66 0.38
N LYS A 18 12.86 -8.34 1.25
CA LYS A 18 12.23 -9.14 2.28
C LYS A 18 11.41 -8.29 3.24
N TYR A 19 11.97 -7.16 3.65
CA TYR A 19 11.27 -6.26 4.56
C TYR A 19 9.98 -5.75 3.92
N ALA A 20 10.06 -5.29 2.67
CA ALA A 20 8.90 -4.79 1.96
C ALA A 20 7.84 -5.87 1.79
N MET A 21 8.25 -7.07 1.37
CA MET A 21 7.30 -8.16 1.15
C MET A 21 6.63 -8.60 2.45
N ASP A 22 7.39 -8.66 3.54
CA ASP A 22 6.82 -9.02 4.84
C ASP A 22 5.77 -8.00 5.28
N LYS A 23 6.05 -6.72 5.05
CA LYS A 23 5.13 -5.66 5.48
C LYS A 23 3.88 -5.60 4.61
N VAL A 24 4.03 -5.61 3.29
CA VAL A 24 2.85 -5.52 2.41
C VAL A 24 2.06 -6.81 2.41
N GLY A 25 2.66 -7.92 2.79
CA GLY A 25 1.96 -9.20 2.87
C GLY A 25 0.82 -9.21 3.86
N LYS A 26 0.76 -8.20 4.73
CA LYS A 26 -0.34 -8.07 5.70
C LYS A 26 -1.56 -7.39 5.11
N LEU A 27 -1.41 -6.70 3.99
CA LEU A 27 -2.52 -5.93 3.42
C LEU A 27 -3.74 -6.76 3.05
N PRO A 28 -3.60 -8.02 2.56
CA PRO A 28 -4.77 -8.85 2.26
C PRO A 28 -5.67 -9.12 3.46
N ARG A 29 -5.17 -8.92 4.68
CA ARG A 29 -6.00 -9.08 5.87
C ARG A 29 -7.11 -8.03 5.93
N TYR A 30 -6.90 -6.89 5.26
CA TYR A 30 -7.83 -5.78 5.29
C TYR A 30 -8.73 -5.76 4.07
N PHE A 31 -8.34 -6.47 3.00
CA PHE A 31 -9.14 -6.52 1.79
C PHE A 31 -8.75 -7.79 1.03
N ASP A 32 -9.70 -8.70 0.86
CA ASP A 32 -9.43 -10.02 0.30
C ASP A 32 -9.49 -10.07 -1.23
N ARG A 33 -9.69 -8.93 -1.89
CA ARG A 33 -9.79 -8.87 -3.35
C ARG A 33 -8.58 -8.23 -4.00
N ILE A 34 -7.45 -8.24 -3.31
CA ILE A 34 -6.23 -7.70 -3.86
C ILE A 34 -5.66 -8.68 -4.88
N LEU A 35 -5.36 -8.17 -6.07
CA LEU A 35 -4.80 -8.95 -7.17
C LEU A 35 -3.28 -8.82 -7.19
N GLU A 36 -2.78 -7.61 -6.98
CA GLU A 36 -1.36 -7.33 -7.10
C GLU A 36 -0.97 -6.16 -6.20
N ILE A 37 0.24 -6.22 -5.68
CA ILE A 37 0.83 -5.12 -4.91
C ILE A 37 2.19 -4.82 -5.51
N ASP A 38 2.40 -3.58 -5.95
CA ASP A 38 3.68 -3.12 -6.45
C ASP A 38 4.29 -2.15 -5.45
N VAL A 39 5.52 -2.43 -5.03
CA VAL A 39 6.27 -1.55 -4.15
C VAL A 39 7.41 -0.96 -4.97
N VAL A 40 7.45 0.36 -5.06
CA VAL A 40 8.51 1.06 -5.78
C VAL A 40 9.29 1.90 -4.79
N VAL A 41 10.57 1.56 -4.61
CA VAL A 41 11.45 2.34 -3.74
C VAL A 41 12.32 3.23 -4.61
N ASP A 42 12.57 4.45 -4.16
CA ASP A 42 13.32 5.42 -4.94
C ASP A 42 14.27 6.16 -4.01
N LYS A 43 15.45 6.47 -4.53
CA LYS A 43 16.42 7.26 -3.81
C LYS A 43 16.62 8.57 -4.55
N HIS A 44 16.27 9.66 -3.90
CA HIS A 44 16.37 10.99 -4.52
C HIS A 44 17.72 11.63 -4.27
N ASP A 45 18.29 11.43 -3.09
CA ASP A 45 19.66 11.84 -2.76
C ASP A 45 20.10 11.03 -1.54
N SER A 46 21.23 11.39 -0.93
CA SER A 46 21.77 10.62 0.18
C SER A 46 20.88 10.67 1.42
N HIS A 47 19.95 11.61 1.48
CA HIS A 47 19.11 11.83 2.65
C HIS A 47 17.62 11.72 2.37
N GLU A 48 17.23 11.42 1.14
CA GLU A 48 15.82 11.37 0.82
C GLU A 48 15.47 10.14 0.01
N PHE A 49 14.52 9.38 0.54
CA PHE A 49 13.96 8.20 -0.12
C PHE A 49 12.47 8.38 -0.26
N SER A 50 11.88 7.67 -1.20
CA SER A 50 10.44 7.58 -1.27
C SER A 50 10.04 6.14 -1.52
N VAL A 51 8.85 5.79 -1.04
CA VAL A 51 8.26 4.47 -1.26
C VAL A 51 6.84 4.68 -1.72
N GLU A 52 6.52 4.10 -2.86
CA GLU A 52 5.17 4.13 -3.41
C GLU A 52 4.63 2.71 -3.39
N ILE A 53 3.42 2.54 -2.88
CA ILE A 53 2.77 1.25 -2.86
C ILE A 53 1.50 1.37 -3.67
N ILE A 54 1.39 0.56 -4.71
CA ILE A 54 0.24 0.53 -5.60
C ILE A 54 -0.48 -0.78 -5.38
N VAL A 55 -1.73 -0.70 -4.94
CA VAL A 55 -2.54 -1.88 -4.69
C VAL A 55 -3.60 -1.97 -5.77
N ASP A 56 -3.55 -3.03 -6.56
CA ASP A 56 -4.55 -3.32 -7.58
C ASP A 56 -5.54 -4.31 -6.98
N ALA A 57 -6.78 -3.89 -6.85
CA ALA A 57 -7.83 -4.70 -6.24
C ALA A 57 -9.01 -4.83 -7.18
N GLU A 58 -9.69 -5.98 -7.08
CA GLU A 58 -10.80 -6.30 -7.94
C GLU A 58 -11.98 -5.38 -7.70
N HIS A 59 -12.57 -4.88 -8.77
CA HIS A 59 -13.79 -4.04 -8.73
C HIS A 59 -13.61 -2.68 -8.07
N VAL A 60 -12.39 -2.23 -7.85
CA VAL A 60 -12.16 -0.90 -7.31
C VAL A 60 -10.98 -0.27 -8.05
N ASN A 61 -10.87 1.04 -7.95
CA ASN A 61 -9.72 1.75 -8.50
C ASN A 61 -8.48 1.42 -7.69
N ASP A 62 -7.32 1.47 -8.32
CA ASP A 62 -6.07 1.20 -7.65
C ASP A 62 -5.87 2.18 -6.49
N PHE A 63 -5.34 1.64 -5.41
CA PHE A 63 -4.93 2.48 -4.29
C PHE A 63 -3.46 2.80 -4.46
N VAL A 64 -3.16 4.09 -4.54
CA VAL A 64 -1.79 4.54 -4.75
C VAL A 64 -1.43 5.52 -3.65
N GLY A 65 -0.23 5.39 -3.12
CA GLY A 65 0.24 6.34 -2.14
C GLY A 65 1.73 6.28 -1.94
N LYS A 66 2.27 7.37 -1.47
CA LYS A 66 3.69 7.60 -1.42
C LYS A 66 4.10 8.13 -0.06
N SER A 67 5.24 7.68 0.42
CA SER A 67 5.85 8.18 1.64
C SER A 67 7.27 8.65 1.32
N ILE A 68 7.67 9.78 1.89
CA ILE A 68 8.99 10.37 1.66
C ILE A 68 9.65 10.58 3.01
N GLY A 69 10.94 10.28 3.10
CA GLY A 69 11.67 10.47 4.34
C GLY A 69 13.14 10.17 4.18
N ASP A 70 13.87 10.25 5.28
CA ASP A 70 15.32 10.04 5.29
C ASP A 70 15.70 8.60 5.65
N ASP A 71 14.73 7.76 5.99
CA ASP A 71 14.97 6.38 6.34
C ASP A 71 14.10 5.48 5.46
N LEU A 72 14.73 4.67 4.64
CA LEU A 72 14.01 3.83 3.68
C LEU A 72 13.04 2.87 4.36
N TYR A 73 13.48 2.22 5.42
CA TYR A 73 12.60 1.26 6.13
C TYR A 73 11.43 1.98 6.78
N GLY A 74 11.68 3.17 7.32
CA GLY A 74 10.59 4.00 7.86
C GLY A 74 9.61 4.42 6.79
N CYS A 75 10.09 4.70 5.58
CA CYS A 75 9.22 5.02 4.46
C CYS A 75 8.34 3.83 4.07
N ILE A 76 8.90 2.63 4.10
CA ILE A 76 8.12 1.42 3.82
C ILE A 76 7.01 1.27 4.86
N ASP A 77 7.35 1.38 6.15
CA ASP A 77 6.36 1.27 7.22
C ASP A 77 5.25 2.30 7.06
N SER A 78 5.63 3.54 6.81
CA SER A 78 4.68 4.64 6.67
C SER A 78 3.76 4.44 5.47
N ALA A 79 4.32 3.99 4.35
CA ALA A 79 3.53 3.74 3.14
C ALA A 79 2.55 2.59 3.36
N VAL A 80 2.98 1.54 4.05
CA VAL A 80 2.11 0.40 4.35
C VAL A 80 0.96 0.83 5.27
N ASP A 81 1.26 1.62 6.29
CA ASP A 81 0.22 2.11 7.20
C ASP A 81 -0.84 2.91 6.45
N LYS A 82 -0.42 3.75 5.52
CA LYS A 82 -1.36 4.53 4.72
C LYS A 82 -2.25 3.63 3.88
N ARG A 83 -1.69 2.56 3.30
CA ARG A 83 -2.48 1.62 2.50
C ARG A 83 -3.46 0.85 3.36
N GLU A 84 -3.02 0.44 4.54
CA GLU A 84 -3.92 -0.24 5.47
C GLU A 84 -5.13 0.63 5.80
N ARG A 85 -4.91 1.89 6.08
CA ARG A 85 -6.00 2.81 6.38
C ARG A 85 -6.94 2.97 5.21
N GLN A 86 -6.40 3.11 4.00
CA GLN A 86 -7.22 3.26 2.80
C GLN A 86 -8.08 2.03 2.56
N LEU A 87 -7.49 0.85 2.71
CA LEU A 87 -8.22 -0.38 2.49
C LEU A 87 -9.31 -0.59 3.55
N THR A 88 -8.98 -0.28 4.79
CA THR A 88 -9.95 -0.38 5.89
C THR A 88 -11.09 0.60 5.69
N ASP A 89 -10.76 1.84 5.36
CA ASP A 89 -11.78 2.86 5.11
C ASP A 89 -12.69 2.48 3.96
N HIS A 90 -12.10 1.96 2.88
CA HIS A 90 -12.88 1.52 1.73
C HIS A 90 -13.84 0.39 2.10
N LYS A 91 -13.35 -0.58 2.85
CA LYS A 91 -14.16 -1.70 3.29
C LYS A 91 -15.32 -1.23 4.16
N GLU A 92 -15.05 -0.29 5.06
CA GLU A 92 -16.09 0.26 5.90
C GLU A 92 -17.11 1.06 5.10
N LYS A 93 -16.65 1.83 4.13
CA LYS A 93 -17.55 2.58 3.26
C LYS A 93 -18.50 1.66 2.52
N VAL A 94 -17.98 0.59 1.95
CA VAL A 94 -18.79 -0.35 1.22
C VAL A 94 -19.81 -1.00 2.14
N ARG A 95 -19.38 -1.43 3.31
CA ARG A 95 -20.26 -2.05 4.28
C ARG A 95 -21.33 -1.08 4.76
N ARG A 96 -20.94 0.14 5.07
CA ARG A 96 -21.85 1.16 5.56
C ARG A 96 -22.87 1.53 4.50
N HIS A 97 -22.43 1.66 3.28
CA HIS A 97 -23.30 1.99 2.17
C HIS A 97 -24.37 0.91 2.01
N LYS A 98 -23.98 -0.34 2.07
CA LYS A 98 -24.91 -1.44 2.00
C LYS A 98 -25.87 -1.44 3.17
N GLY A 99 -25.35 -1.25 4.36
CA GLY A 99 -26.15 -1.35 5.57
C GLY A 99 -27.10 -0.20 5.77
N ASN A 100 -26.72 0.99 5.31
CA ASN A 100 -27.51 2.19 5.55
C ASN A 100 -28.27 2.67 4.35
N GLN A 101 -28.29 1.89 3.33
CA GLN A 101 -28.87 2.32 2.08
C GLN A 101 -30.31 2.74 2.23
N SER A 102 -31.04 2.00 3.01
CA SER A 102 -32.44 2.29 3.22
C SER A 102 -32.64 3.46 4.16
N MET A 103 -31.72 3.67 5.04
CA MET A 103 -31.86 4.73 6.05
C MET A 103 -31.28 6.01 5.60
N SER A 104 -30.32 5.92 4.79
CA SER A 104 -29.65 7.13 4.47
C SER A 104 -30.60 8.06 3.82
N GLY A 105 -31.60 7.58 3.20
CA GLY A 105 -32.48 8.57 2.72
C GLY A 105 -31.75 9.87 2.61
N ASN A 106 -30.60 9.80 2.91
CA ASN A 106 -29.81 11.00 2.87
C ASN A 106 -28.59 10.80 2.03
#